data_da6a0543e9fe9717e09a90c1f5a3b8a4
#
_entry.id   da6a0543e9fe9717e09a90c1f5a3b8a4
#
_cell.length_a   1.000
_cell.length_b   1.000
_cell.length_c   1.000
_cell.angle_alpha   90.00
_cell.angle_beta   90.00
_cell.angle_gamma   90.00
#
_symmetry.space_group_name_H-M   'P 1'
#
loop_
_entity.id
_entity.type
_entity.pdbx_description
1 polymer ?
#
loop_
_entity_poly.entity_id
_entity_poly.type
_entity_poly.pdbx_seq_one_letter_code
_entity_poly.pdbx_strand_id
1 'polypeptide(L)'
;MSYWNFTLPDGTAATTCPAAFGYSSLAGCTDGEGMSGFTQGTISTLPSNLWTFFFKSVRKPTPQQRECHAPKPILLDAGVKRPYAWGPSMVDIQMVRIGQVVIAVSPSEVTTMSGRRWREAILKEAVSKIDKKAIPMVVGPANTYAHYVTTPEEYSAQRYEGASTMFGPNQLAAYINLTVSNMHYLAKGSTIRPTQQFQAQDNRKTSLSLFPGVKYDRTPSSKPYGHVIQQPQLAYRAGEVVRVTFQGANPRNNLRLEDTYAAVEMLVGGKEWVRVQDDSDWFLVYTWRRTNFLLGYSEVDLTWETTSDVEPGTYRVKYYGDAKKMFGTVEAFEGTSDAFTVR
;
A
#
# COMPACT_ATOMS: atom_id res chain seq x y z
N MET A 1 12.92 12.77 -7.11
CA MET A 1 11.87 13.77 -7.47
C MET A 1 12.08 15.12 -6.79
N SER A 2 12.76 15.20 -5.63
CA SER A 2 13.01 16.49 -4.95
C SER A 2 14.03 17.32 -5.74
N TYR A 3 13.64 18.50 -6.21
CA TYR A 3 14.44 19.42 -7.06
C TYR A 3 15.10 18.74 -8.26
N TRP A 4 14.34 17.87 -8.92
CA TRP A 4 14.82 17.26 -10.15
C TRP A 4 14.61 18.18 -11.34
N ASN A 5 15.69 18.57 -12.00
CA ASN A 5 15.71 19.46 -13.15
C ASN A 5 15.58 18.67 -14.45
N PHE A 6 14.75 19.15 -15.35
CA PHE A 6 14.53 18.56 -16.67
C PHE A 6 14.09 19.64 -17.66
N THR A 7 13.98 19.25 -18.94
CA THR A 7 13.56 20.16 -20.01
C THR A 7 12.19 19.76 -20.50
N LEU A 8 11.27 20.72 -20.61
CA LEU A 8 9.97 20.55 -21.22
C LEU A 8 10.10 20.38 -22.75
N PRO A 9 9.06 19.87 -23.45
CA PRO A 9 9.08 19.70 -24.90
C PRO A 9 9.32 20.99 -25.71
N ASP A 10 9.01 22.14 -25.15
CA ASP A 10 9.24 23.46 -25.75
C ASP A 10 10.66 24.02 -25.52
N GLY A 11 11.54 23.24 -24.84
CA GLY A 11 12.89 23.65 -24.50
C GLY A 11 13.02 24.40 -23.16
N THR A 12 11.92 24.70 -22.49
CA THR A 12 11.94 25.42 -21.21
C THR A 12 12.48 24.52 -20.09
N ALA A 13 13.36 25.08 -19.26
CA ALA A 13 13.83 24.40 -18.05
C ALA A 13 12.72 24.31 -17.00
N ALA A 14 12.53 23.15 -16.41
CA ALA A 14 11.56 22.90 -15.35
C ALA A 14 12.20 22.15 -14.20
N THR A 15 11.64 22.26 -13.01
CA THR A 15 12.07 21.54 -11.82
C THR A 15 10.87 21.03 -11.04
N THR A 16 11.04 19.92 -10.33
CA THR A 16 10.09 19.46 -9.33
C THR A 16 10.44 20.02 -7.95
N CYS A 17 9.51 19.91 -7.01
CA CYS A 17 9.66 20.42 -5.64
C CYS A 17 9.89 19.26 -4.65
N PRO A 18 10.44 19.50 -3.44
CA PRO A 18 10.37 18.56 -2.34
C PRO A 18 8.92 18.24 -1.99
N ALA A 19 8.65 17.01 -1.53
CA ALA A 19 7.29 16.59 -1.23
C ALA A 19 6.59 17.52 -0.23
N ALA A 20 5.39 18.01 -0.59
CA ALA A 20 4.56 18.83 0.28
C ALA A 20 3.07 18.64 0.01
N PHE A 21 2.27 18.75 1.06
CA PHE A 21 0.82 18.73 1.01
C PHE A 21 0.21 20.12 1.16
N GLY A 22 -0.82 20.38 0.38
CA GLY A 22 -1.66 21.57 0.53
C GLY A 22 -2.79 21.37 1.53
N TYR A 23 -3.51 22.44 1.87
CA TYR A 23 -4.61 22.39 2.85
C TYR A 23 -5.74 21.46 2.42
N SER A 24 -6.10 21.48 1.16
CA SER A 24 -7.21 20.67 0.64
C SER A 24 -6.95 19.16 0.67
N SER A 25 -5.71 18.73 0.89
CA SER A 25 -5.40 17.30 1.08
C SER A 25 -6.05 16.69 2.33
N LEU A 26 -6.38 17.52 3.33
CA LEU A 26 -7.11 17.09 4.53
C LEU A 26 -8.62 17.35 4.45
N ALA A 27 -9.08 18.03 3.41
CA ALA A 27 -10.50 18.28 3.20
C ALA A 27 -11.28 17.03 2.70
N GLY A 28 -10.56 15.96 2.32
CA GLY A 28 -11.16 14.76 1.73
C GLY A 28 -11.49 14.93 0.24
N CYS A 29 -11.87 13.83 -0.39
CA CYS A 29 -12.30 13.81 -1.79
C CYS A 29 -13.79 14.15 -1.93
N THR A 30 -14.30 14.13 -3.18
CA THR A 30 -15.72 14.39 -3.47
C THR A 30 -16.64 13.37 -2.84
N ASP A 31 -16.17 12.11 -2.69
CA ASP A 31 -16.97 10.98 -2.21
C ASP A 31 -16.94 10.83 -0.68
N GLY A 32 -16.17 11.64 0.03
CA GLY A 32 -16.08 11.59 1.48
C GLY A 32 -15.43 12.82 2.09
N GLU A 33 -16.04 13.32 3.15
CA GLU A 33 -15.48 14.44 3.92
C GLU A 33 -14.22 14.03 4.66
N GLY A 34 -13.22 14.92 4.65
CA GLY A 34 -11.99 14.76 5.39
C GLY A 34 -12.07 15.31 6.81
N MET A 35 -10.98 15.89 7.27
CA MET A 35 -10.90 16.45 8.61
C MET A 35 -11.70 17.74 8.72
N SER A 36 -12.48 17.86 9.80
CA SER A 36 -13.24 19.09 10.11
C SER A 36 -12.33 20.34 10.10
N GLY A 37 -12.85 21.41 9.51
CA GLY A 37 -12.15 22.69 9.39
C GLY A 37 -11.26 22.84 8.16
N PHE A 38 -11.28 21.88 7.25
CA PHE A 38 -10.63 21.97 5.94
C PHE A 38 -11.67 21.97 4.83
N THR A 39 -11.44 22.73 3.77
CA THR A 39 -12.31 22.82 2.60
C THR A 39 -11.51 22.66 1.31
N GLN A 40 -12.13 22.10 0.28
CA GLN A 40 -11.50 21.93 -1.03
C GLN A 40 -11.31 23.26 -1.75
N GLY A 41 -10.31 23.33 -2.62
CA GLY A 41 -10.02 24.52 -3.42
C GLY A 41 -9.40 25.67 -2.61
N THR A 42 -8.88 25.39 -1.43
CA THR A 42 -8.25 26.41 -0.59
C THR A 42 -6.89 26.81 -1.15
N ILE A 43 -6.79 28.02 -1.64
CA ILE A 43 -5.56 28.65 -2.15
C ILE A 43 -4.93 29.66 -1.19
N SER A 44 -5.54 29.86 -0.02
CA SER A 44 -5.04 30.70 1.06
C SER A 44 -4.83 29.91 2.33
N THR A 45 -3.99 30.40 3.22
CA THR A 45 -3.82 29.78 4.55
C THR A 45 -5.10 29.94 5.35
N LEU A 46 -5.69 28.82 5.76
CA LEU A 46 -6.86 28.84 6.63
C LEU A 46 -6.57 29.50 7.98
N PRO A 47 -7.60 30.12 8.62
CA PRO A 47 -7.51 30.57 9.99
C PRO A 47 -7.08 29.42 10.91
N SER A 48 -6.41 29.76 11.99
CA SER A 48 -5.82 28.81 12.93
C SER A 48 -6.88 27.91 13.58
N ASN A 49 -7.02 26.70 13.08
CA ASN A 49 -7.60 25.63 13.87
C ASN A 49 -6.47 24.86 14.59
N LEU A 50 -6.83 23.97 15.52
CA LEU A 50 -5.89 23.16 16.29
C LEU A 50 -4.91 22.37 15.40
N TRP A 51 -5.41 21.85 14.29
CA TRP A 51 -4.63 21.07 13.32
C TRP A 51 -3.63 21.94 12.55
N THR A 52 -4.06 23.13 12.13
CA THR A 52 -3.17 24.10 11.48
C THR A 52 -2.04 24.53 12.40
N PHE A 53 -2.33 24.72 13.69
CA PHE A 53 -1.31 25.00 14.70
C PHE A 53 -0.33 23.82 14.84
N PHE A 54 -0.83 22.60 14.95
CA PHE A 54 -0.01 21.39 15.04
C PHE A 54 0.93 21.26 13.82
N PHE A 55 0.42 21.35 12.60
CA PHE A 55 1.24 21.22 11.40
C PHE A 55 2.22 22.36 11.21
N LYS A 56 1.84 23.60 11.54
CA LYS A 56 2.73 24.78 11.50
C LYS A 56 3.83 24.72 12.56
N SER A 57 3.58 24.13 13.74
CA SER A 57 4.59 23.98 14.79
C SER A 57 5.72 23.04 14.37
N VAL A 58 5.48 22.17 13.41
CA VAL A 58 6.44 21.17 13.00
C VAL A 58 7.57 21.76 12.14
N ARG A 59 7.25 22.60 11.15
CA ARG A 59 8.22 23.41 10.38
C ARG A 59 7.49 24.38 9.45
N LYS A 60 7.98 25.60 9.32
CA LYS A 60 7.51 26.53 8.30
C LYS A 60 8.25 26.28 6.98
N PRO A 61 7.53 26.19 5.83
CA PRO A 61 8.17 26.09 4.52
C PRO A 61 9.06 27.32 4.24
N THR A 62 10.17 27.09 3.56
CA THR A 62 11.07 28.19 3.12
C THR A 62 10.41 29.02 2.01
N PRO A 63 10.86 30.27 1.76
CA PRO A 63 10.39 31.02 0.60
C PRO A 63 10.54 30.28 -0.73
N GLN A 64 11.68 29.64 -0.95
CA GLN A 64 11.94 28.83 -2.15
C GLN A 64 10.95 27.67 -2.32
N GLN A 65 10.58 27.00 -1.23
CA GLN A 65 9.58 25.93 -1.30
C GLN A 65 8.20 26.48 -1.63
N ARG A 66 7.81 27.61 -1.06
CA ARG A 66 6.53 28.24 -1.39
C ARG A 66 6.45 28.67 -2.84
N GLU A 67 7.52 29.23 -3.38
CA GLU A 67 7.62 29.60 -4.80
C GLU A 67 7.53 28.36 -5.68
N CYS A 68 8.30 27.32 -5.39
CA CYS A 68 8.29 26.07 -6.13
C CYS A 68 6.90 25.41 -6.19
N HIS A 69 6.14 25.48 -5.08
CA HIS A 69 4.81 24.88 -4.98
C HIS A 69 3.66 25.82 -5.37
N ALA A 70 3.93 27.06 -5.75
CA ALA A 70 2.85 27.98 -6.10
C ALA A 70 1.92 27.39 -7.18
N PRO A 71 0.59 27.58 -7.08
CA PRO A 71 -0.16 28.34 -6.06
C PRO A 71 -0.53 27.57 -4.79
N LYS A 72 0.01 26.36 -4.57
CA LYS A 72 -0.30 25.51 -3.40
C LYS A 72 0.08 26.20 -2.08
N PRO A 73 -0.87 26.46 -1.18
CA PRO A 73 -0.56 26.82 0.20
C PRO A 73 -0.08 25.58 0.95
N ILE A 74 1.20 25.52 1.30
CA ILE A 74 1.78 24.35 1.97
C ILE A 74 1.26 24.25 3.40
N LEU A 75 0.58 23.13 3.71
CA LEU A 75 0.18 22.76 5.05
C LEU A 75 1.27 21.93 5.73
N LEU A 76 1.78 20.91 5.04
CA LEU A 76 2.78 19.99 5.55
C LEU A 76 3.95 19.88 4.57
N ASP A 77 5.12 20.33 5.00
CA ASP A 77 6.38 20.21 4.29
C ASP A 77 6.99 18.82 4.57
N ALA A 78 6.46 17.80 3.88
CA ALA A 78 6.77 16.41 4.14
C ALA A 78 8.16 15.97 3.64
N GLY A 79 8.70 16.63 2.61
CA GLY A 79 9.93 16.22 1.92
C GLY A 79 11.23 16.64 2.60
N VAL A 80 11.16 17.58 3.57
CA VAL A 80 12.35 18.15 4.22
C VAL A 80 12.31 18.08 5.75
N LYS A 81 11.44 17.25 6.30
CA LYS A 81 11.34 17.08 7.76
C LYS A 81 12.57 16.41 8.35
N ARG A 82 12.81 16.69 9.63
CA ARG A 82 13.83 16.02 10.43
C ARG A 82 13.15 15.21 11.54
N PRO A 83 13.70 14.07 11.96
CA PRO A 83 15.02 13.50 11.60
C PRO A 83 15.07 12.87 10.21
N TYR A 84 13.94 12.63 9.54
CA TYR A 84 13.83 12.08 8.19
C TYR A 84 12.65 12.71 7.45
N ALA A 85 12.64 12.64 6.13
CA ALA A 85 11.52 13.05 5.31
C ALA A 85 10.31 12.13 5.53
N TRP A 86 9.11 12.72 5.66
CA TRP A 86 7.85 11.97 5.81
C TRP A 86 7.21 11.63 4.46
N GLY A 87 7.58 12.37 3.43
CA GLY A 87 7.22 12.06 2.05
C GLY A 87 8.42 11.51 1.27
N PRO A 88 8.20 10.69 0.25
CA PRO A 88 9.28 10.12 -0.55
C PRO A 88 10.05 11.22 -1.28
N SER A 89 11.39 11.16 -1.27
CA SER A 89 12.25 12.00 -2.11
C SER A 89 12.56 11.35 -3.45
N MET A 90 12.44 10.04 -3.52
CA MET A 90 12.58 9.21 -4.71
C MET A 90 11.32 8.41 -4.92
N VAL A 91 10.96 8.20 -6.17
CA VAL A 91 9.79 7.40 -6.57
C VAL A 91 10.16 6.55 -7.80
N ASP A 92 9.54 5.40 -7.89
CA ASP A 92 9.75 4.46 -8.98
C ASP A 92 8.75 4.72 -10.09
N ILE A 93 9.22 5.10 -11.27
CA ILE A 93 8.44 5.07 -12.51
C ILE A 93 9.01 3.93 -13.33
N GLN A 94 8.20 2.93 -13.56
CA GLN A 94 8.61 1.75 -14.31
C GLN A 94 7.93 1.71 -15.67
N MET A 95 8.56 1.02 -16.60
CA MET A 95 7.97 0.73 -17.90
C MET A 95 8.14 -0.74 -18.25
N VAL A 96 7.08 -1.32 -18.79
CA VAL A 96 7.06 -2.71 -19.26
C VAL A 96 6.53 -2.74 -20.68
N ARG A 97 7.11 -3.60 -21.52
CA ARG A 97 6.63 -3.87 -22.85
C ARG A 97 6.19 -5.32 -22.99
N ILE A 98 4.98 -5.52 -23.53
CA ILE A 98 4.46 -6.86 -23.88
C ILE A 98 3.96 -6.77 -25.33
N GLY A 99 4.78 -7.27 -26.27
CA GLY A 99 4.48 -7.11 -27.69
C GLY A 99 4.40 -5.63 -28.10
N GLN A 100 3.23 -5.19 -28.49
CA GLN A 100 2.92 -3.79 -28.86
C GLN A 100 2.40 -2.95 -27.70
N VAL A 101 2.07 -3.58 -26.55
CA VAL A 101 1.59 -2.87 -25.37
C VAL A 101 2.76 -2.28 -24.61
N VAL A 102 2.68 -0.98 -24.32
CA VAL A 102 3.66 -0.23 -23.50
C VAL A 102 2.97 0.27 -22.25
N ILE A 103 3.39 -0.23 -21.11
CA ILE A 103 2.81 0.07 -19.81
C ILE A 103 3.75 0.98 -19.05
N ALA A 104 3.29 2.16 -18.65
CA ALA A 104 3.96 2.99 -17.65
C ALA A 104 3.32 2.73 -16.28
N VAL A 105 4.14 2.42 -15.29
CA VAL A 105 3.70 2.16 -13.92
C VAL A 105 3.96 3.39 -13.07
N SER A 106 2.89 3.93 -12.50
CA SER A 106 2.90 5.16 -11.68
C SER A 106 2.99 4.84 -10.19
N PRO A 107 3.82 5.56 -9.43
CA PRO A 107 3.77 5.53 -7.97
C PRO A 107 2.62 6.37 -7.39
N SER A 108 1.88 7.08 -8.24
CA SER A 108 0.83 8.02 -7.86
C SER A 108 -0.52 7.63 -8.45
N GLU A 109 -1.58 8.05 -7.80
CA GLU A 109 -2.93 8.04 -8.34
C GLU A 109 -3.04 9.08 -9.46
N VAL A 110 -3.35 8.62 -10.65
CA VAL A 110 -3.32 9.43 -11.86
C VAL A 110 -4.72 9.95 -12.17
N THR A 111 -4.91 11.27 -12.16
CA THR A 111 -6.19 11.84 -12.59
C THR A 111 -6.49 11.49 -14.04
N THR A 112 -7.76 11.49 -14.42
CA THR A 112 -8.19 11.13 -15.79
C THR A 112 -7.45 11.95 -16.86
N MET A 113 -7.30 13.26 -16.65
CA MET A 113 -6.64 14.11 -17.65
C MET A 113 -5.13 13.95 -17.65
N SER A 114 -4.52 13.74 -16.48
CA SER A 114 -3.09 13.37 -16.39
C SER A 114 -2.79 12.08 -17.13
N GLY A 115 -3.63 11.05 -16.93
CA GLY A 115 -3.49 9.77 -17.61
C GLY A 115 -3.66 9.87 -19.13
N ARG A 116 -4.58 10.70 -19.61
CA ARG A 116 -4.75 10.96 -21.05
C ARG A 116 -3.51 11.62 -21.67
N ARG A 117 -2.99 12.68 -21.05
CA ARG A 117 -1.79 13.39 -21.51
C ARG A 117 -0.55 12.50 -21.47
N TRP A 118 -0.42 11.70 -20.40
CA TRP A 118 0.71 10.78 -20.28
C TRP A 118 0.66 9.68 -21.34
N ARG A 119 -0.50 9.03 -21.55
CA ARG A 119 -0.66 8.02 -22.60
C ARG A 119 -0.41 8.59 -23.99
N GLU A 120 -0.86 9.82 -24.28
CA GLU A 120 -0.61 10.49 -25.56
C GLU A 120 0.89 10.69 -25.81
N ALA A 121 1.63 11.15 -24.80
CA ALA A 121 3.08 11.30 -24.88
C ALA A 121 3.80 9.94 -25.09
N ILE A 122 3.37 8.90 -24.39
CA ILE A 122 3.89 7.54 -24.59
C ILE A 122 3.59 7.07 -26.01
N LEU A 123 2.36 7.25 -26.50
CA LEU A 123 1.97 6.81 -27.85
C LEU A 123 2.86 7.44 -28.91
N LYS A 124 3.02 8.77 -28.86
CA LYS A 124 3.86 9.51 -29.81
C LYS A 124 5.26 8.94 -29.92
N GLU A 125 5.86 8.61 -28.79
CA GLU A 125 7.22 8.08 -28.74
C GLU A 125 7.28 6.59 -29.10
N ALA A 126 6.33 5.80 -28.61
CA ALA A 126 6.27 4.36 -28.84
C ALA A 126 6.02 3.99 -30.30
N VAL A 127 5.22 4.77 -31.03
CA VAL A 127 4.97 4.56 -32.47
C VAL A 127 6.27 4.65 -33.27
N SER A 128 7.18 5.51 -32.88
CA SER A 128 8.47 5.67 -33.56
C SER A 128 9.52 4.65 -33.15
N LYS A 129 9.57 4.27 -31.86
CA LYS A 129 10.66 3.47 -31.29
C LYS A 129 10.31 2.00 -31.02
N ILE A 130 9.04 1.69 -30.82
CA ILE A 130 8.58 0.36 -30.39
C ILE A 130 7.82 -0.36 -31.48
N ASP A 131 6.64 0.16 -31.85
CA ASP A 131 5.74 -0.44 -32.84
C ASP A 131 4.75 0.61 -33.38
N LYS A 132 4.51 0.60 -34.70
CA LYS A 132 3.52 1.49 -35.35
C LYS A 132 2.09 1.30 -34.79
N LYS A 133 1.80 0.14 -34.19
CA LYS A 133 0.52 -0.22 -33.56
C LYS A 133 0.64 -0.21 -32.02
N ALA A 134 1.55 0.58 -31.45
CA ALA A 134 1.74 0.65 -30.00
C ALA A 134 0.44 1.01 -29.27
N ILE A 135 0.20 0.33 -28.17
CA ILE A 135 -0.95 0.55 -27.26
C ILE A 135 -0.40 1.03 -25.91
N PRO A 136 -0.51 2.32 -25.58
CA PRO A 136 -0.02 2.86 -24.33
C PRO A 136 -1.02 2.62 -23.20
N MET A 137 -0.52 2.20 -22.06
CA MET A 137 -1.26 2.08 -20.80
C MET A 137 -0.53 2.83 -19.67
N VAL A 138 -1.30 3.41 -18.77
CA VAL A 138 -0.79 3.93 -17.49
C VAL A 138 -1.52 3.18 -16.39
N VAL A 139 -0.79 2.56 -15.49
CA VAL A 139 -1.30 1.79 -14.36
C VAL A 139 -0.68 2.29 -13.06
N GLY A 140 -1.40 2.17 -11.98
CA GLY A 140 -0.94 2.60 -10.66
C GLY A 140 -2.12 2.85 -9.71
N PRO A 141 -1.82 3.19 -8.44
CA PRO A 141 -0.46 3.30 -7.87
C PRO A 141 0.19 1.93 -7.66
N ALA A 142 1.50 1.86 -7.84
CA ALA A 142 2.27 0.65 -7.60
C ALA A 142 3.69 0.97 -7.08
N ASN A 143 4.25 0.06 -6.32
CA ASN A 143 5.56 0.12 -5.66
C ASN A 143 5.62 1.23 -4.60
N THR A 144 6.31 2.34 -4.85
CA THR A 144 6.30 3.51 -3.96
C THR A 144 4.96 4.24 -4.07
N TYR A 145 4.39 4.69 -2.95
CA TYR A 145 3.17 5.50 -2.98
C TYR A 145 3.49 6.98 -2.82
N ALA A 146 3.12 7.77 -3.83
CA ALA A 146 3.38 9.21 -3.90
C ALA A 146 2.11 10.04 -4.14
N HIS A 147 0.99 9.63 -3.51
CA HIS A 147 -0.31 10.29 -3.59
C HIS A 147 -0.74 10.58 -5.04
N TYR A 148 -1.12 11.80 -5.37
CA TYR A 148 -1.68 12.13 -6.69
C TYR A 148 -0.66 12.70 -7.67
N VAL A 149 -1.00 12.57 -8.95
CA VAL A 149 -0.42 13.36 -10.04
C VAL A 149 -1.54 13.98 -10.85
N THR A 150 -1.50 15.29 -10.99
CA THR A 150 -2.52 16.12 -11.65
C THR A 150 -1.92 16.87 -12.83
N THR A 151 -2.77 17.34 -13.73
CA THR A 151 -2.37 18.34 -14.71
C THR A 151 -2.04 19.69 -14.02
N PRO A 152 -1.29 20.61 -14.66
CA PRO A 152 -1.04 21.93 -14.09
C PRO A 152 -2.33 22.71 -13.78
N GLU A 153 -3.38 22.53 -14.59
CA GLU A 153 -4.68 23.17 -14.40
C GLU A 153 -5.41 22.64 -13.17
N GLU A 154 -5.45 21.31 -13.00
CA GLU A 154 -5.99 20.66 -11.80
C GLU A 154 -5.19 21.05 -10.57
N TYR A 155 -3.85 21.13 -10.70
CA TYR A 155 -2.97 21.60 -9.63
C TYR A 155 -3.31 23.02 -9.21
N SER A 156 -3.55 23.92 -10.17
CA SER A 156 -3.88 25.31 -9.90
C SER A 156 -5.19 25.48 -9.15
N ALA A 157 -6.15 24.58 -9.34
CA ALA A 157 -7.44 24.59 -8.64
C ALA A 157 -7.32 24.19 -7.16
N GLN A 158 -6.24 23.54 -6.77
CA GLN A 158 -5.94 23.12 -5.39
C GLN A 158 -7.10 22.39 -4.70
N ARG A 159 -7.80 21.51 -5.44
CA ARG A 159 -8.72 20.53 -4.84
C ARG A 159 -7.91 19.42 -4.17
N TYR A 160 -8.57 18.37 -3.70
CA TYR A 160 -7.95 17.26 -2.98
C TYR A 160 -6.74 16.68 -3.72
N GLU A 161 -6.90 16.37 -5.01
CA GLU A 161 -5.85 15.79 -5.85
C GLU A 161 -4.70 16.77 -6.09
N GLY A 162 -5.00 18.04 -6.39
CA GLY A 162 -3.99 19.08 -6.59
C GLY A 162 -3.20 19.38 -5.33
N ALA A 163 -3.88 19.44 -4.17
CA ALA A 163 -3.24 19.62 -2.88
C ALA A 163 -2.38 18.40 -2.48
N SER A 164 -2.74 17.21 -2.95
CA SER A 164 -2.03 15.94 -2.72
C SER A 164 -0.99 15.61 -3.79
N THR A 165 -0.85 16.42 -4.84
CA THR A 165 0.23 16.30 -5.83
C THR A 165 1.54 16.80 -5.24
N MET A 166 2.38 15.88 -4.76
CA MET A 166 3.44 16.16 -3.79
C MET A 166 4.60 16.99 -4.35
N PHE A 167 4.96 16.81 -5.62
CA PHE A 167 6.21 17.36 -6.18
C PHE A 167 6.01 18.62 -7.02
N GLY A 168 4.92 19.36 -6.78
CA GLY A 168 4.64 20.64 -7.41
C GLY A 168 3.97 20.54 -8.77
N PRO A 169 3.75 21.70 -9.46
CA PRO A 169 2.97 21.78 -10.69
C PRO A 169 3.58 21.00 -11.86
N ASN A 170 4.89 20.78 -11.84
CA ASN A 170 5.63 20.10 -12.89
C ASN A 170 5.72 18.57 -12.71
N GLN A 171 5.03 17.97 -11.75
CA GLN A 171 5.14 16.54 -11.46
C GLN A 171 4.74 15.67 -12.64
N LEU A 172 3.62 15.96 -13.30
CA LEU A 172 3.19 15.21 -14.50
C LEU A 172 4.21 15.32 -15.63
N ALA A 173 4.71 16.54 -15.90
CA ALA A 173 5.70 16.76 -16.94
C ALA A 173 7.01 16.00 -16.67
N ALA A 174 7.39 15.92 -15.39
CA ALA A 174 8.54 15.13 -14.96
C ALA A 174 8.33 13.62 -15.21
N TYR A 175 7.14 13.09 -14.89
CA TYR A 175 6.81 11.68 -15.14
C TYR A 175 6.79 11.37 -16.64
N ILE A 176 6.22 12.25 -17.44
CA ILE A 176 6.23 12.13 -18.91
C ILE A 176 7.67 12.16 -19.43
N ASN A 177 8.48 13.12 -18.99
CA ASN A 177 9.88 13.23 -19.42
C ASN A 177 10.68 11.97 -19.10
N LEU A 178 10.57 11.44 -17.88
CA LEU A 178 11.23 10.18 -17.48
C LEU A 178 10.80 9.02 -18.38
N THR A 179 9.50 8.89 -18.65
CA THR A 179 8.96 7.81 -19.48
C THR A 179 9.46 7.91 -20.92
N VAL A 180 9.32 9.06 -21.52
CA VAL A 180 9.65 9.31 -22.94
C VAL A 180 11.16 9.20 -23.17
N SER A 181 11.99 9.79 -22.31
CA SER A 181 13.45 9.76 -22.43
C SER A 181 14.01 8.33 -22.31
N ASN A 182 13.35 7.47 -21.55
CA ASN A 182 13.78 6.09 -21.33
C ASN A 182 13.10 5.05 -22.23
N MET A 183 12.24 5.49 -23.17
CA MET A 183 11.53 4.59 -24.10
C MET A 183 12.46 3.70 -24.93
N HIS A 184 13.66 4.16 -25.24
CA HIS A 184 14.65 3.42 -25.99
C HIS A 184 15.08 2.09 -25.34
N TYR A 185 14.98 1.95 -24.02
CA TYR A 185 15.27 0.69 -23.34
C TYR A 185 14.26 -0.43 -23.70
N LEU A 186 13.05 -0.06 -24.14
CA LEU A 186 12.02 -0.98 -24.54
C LEU A 186 12.02 -1.34 -26.04
N ALA A 187 12.91 -0.75 -26.82
CA ALA A 187 13.02 -1.02 -28.26
C ALA A 187 13.33 -2.50 -28.51
N LYS A 188 12.83 -3.05 -29.63
CA LYS A 188 13.09 -4.45 -29.99
C LYS A 188 14.58 -4.68 -30.19
N GLY A 189 15.11 -5.70 -29.51
CA GLY A 189 16.55 -6.04 -29.57
C GLY A 189 17.42 -5.13 -28.72
N SER A 190 16.87 -4.24 -27.91
CA SER A 190 17.68 -3.44 -26.97
C SER A 190 18.35 -4.34 -25.95
N THR A 191 19.68 -4.28 -25.90
CA THR A 191 20.51 -4.94 -24.89
C THR A 191 20.97 -3.96 -23.80
N ILE A 192 20.67 -2.67 -23.99
CA ILE A 192 21.02 -1.60 -23.05
C ILE A 192 20.12 -1.71 -21.84
N ARG A 193 20.71 -1.67 -20.66
CA ARG A 193 19.99 -1.64 -19.38
C ARG A 193 20.28 -0.33 -18.65
N PRO A 194 19.30 0.20 -17.87
CA PRO A 194 19.56 1.33 -17.00
C PRO A 194 20.72 1.01 -16.06
N THR A 195 21.72 1.88 -16.03
CA THR A 195 22.92 1.68 -15.19
C THR A 195 22.79 2.33 -13.83
N GLN A 196 21.89 3.28 -13.69
CA GLN A 196 21.73 4.07 -12.49
C GLN A 196 20.59 3.51 -11.65
N GLN A 197 20.92 3.00 -10.47
CA GLN A 197 19.96 2.58 -9.45
C GLN A 197 20.15 3.48 -8.24
N PHE A 198 19.11 4.24 -7.93
CA PHE A 198 19.01 4.99 -6.68
C PHE A 198 18.32 4.12 -5.63
N GLN A 199 18.91 4.04 -4.45
CA GLN A 199 18.24 3.39 -3.32
C GLN A 199 17.44 4.42 -2.53
N ALA A 200 16.18 4.13 -2.30
CA ALA A 200 15.37 4.90 -1.39
C ALA A 200 15.90 4.78 0.05
N GLN A 201 15.73 5.84 0.84
CA GLN A 201 16.13 5.82 2.24
C GLN A 201 15.26 4.82 3.03
N ASP A 202 15.88 3.88 3.72
CA ASP A 202 15.20 2.93 4.59
C ASP A 202 15.01 3.52 5.99
N ASN A 203 13.78 3.92 6.29
CA ASN A 203 13.40 4.50 7.58
C ASN A 203 12.71 3.50 8.53
N ARG A 204 12.61 2.23 8.18
CA ARG A 204 11.87 1.22 8.97
C ARG A 204 12.30 1.16 10.44
N LYS A 205 13.60 1.32 10.72
CA LYS A 205 14.15 1.28 12.09
C LYS A 205 14.07 2.61 12.82
N THR A 206 13.90 3.73 12.13
CA THR A 206 13.95 5.09 12.69
C THR A 206 12.62 5.81 12.66
N SER A 207 11.64 5.27 11.93
CA SER A 207 10.32 5.86 11.80
C SER A 207 9.58 5.92 13.12
N LEU A 208 9.02 7.09 13.43
CA LEU A 208 8.12 7.27 14.55
C LEU A 208 6.73 6.77 14.16
N SER A 209 6.18 5.86 14.94
CA SER A 209 4.78 5.47 14.81
C SER A 209 3.91 6.40 15.63
N LEU A 210 3.03 7.15 14.97
CA LEU A 210 2.02 7.99 15.64
C LEU A 210 0.82 7.15 16.13
N PHE A 211 0.67 5.94 15.62
CA PHE A 211 -0.34 5.01 16.09
C PHE A 211 0.32 3.99 17.01
N PRO A 212 -0.17 3.86 18.24
CA PRO A 212 0.33 2.83 19.14
C PRO A 212 0.07 1.47 18.49
N GLY A 213 1.10 0.65 18.40
CA GLY A 213 0.96 -0.75 18.02
C GLY A 213 0.13 -1.53 19.04
N VAL A 214 0.07 -2.82 18.89
CA VAL A 214 -0.53 -3.71 19.91
C VAL A 214 0.23 -3.50 21.22
N LYS A 215 -0.49 -3.11 22.28
CA LYS A 215 0.14 -2.90 23.60
C LYS A 215 0.59 -4.21 24.20
N TYR A 216 -0.29 -5.18 24.22
CA TYR A 216 -0.05 -6.55 24.68
C TYR A 216 -1.20 -7.46 24.26
N ASP A 217 -0.93 -8.76 24.25
CA ASP A 217 -1.90 -9.83 24.23
C ASP A 217 -1.84 -10.64 25.53
N ARG A 218 -2.95 -11.22 25.89
CA ARG A 218 -3.07 -12.18 27.01
C ARG A 218 -4.07 -13.26 26.65
N THR A 219 -4.01 -14.32 27.41
CA THR A 219 -4.98 -15.42 27.35
C THR A 219 -5.54 -15.69 28.75
N PRO A 220 -6.74 -16.26 28.88
CA PRO A 220 -7.18 -16.88 30.12
C PRO A 220 -6.18 -17.96 30.57
N SER A 221 -5.96 -18.09 31.85
CA SER A 221 -4.94 -19.03 32.40
C SER A 221 -5.14 -20.48 31.99
N SER A 222 -6.37 -20.90 31.70
CA SER A 222 -6.72 -22.25 31.25
C SER A 222 -6.64 -22.47 29.74
N LYS A 223 -6.38 -21.42 28.93
CA LYS A 223 -6.44 -21.49 27.47
C LYS A 223 -5.21 -20.79 26.88
N PRO A 224 -4.06 -21.47 26.74
CA PRO A 224 -2.87 -20.87 26.14
C PRO A 224 -3.14 -20.45 24.69
N TYR A 225 -2.24 -19.63 24.12
CA TYR A 225 -2.30 -19.30 22.70
C TYR A 225 -2.30 -20.55 21.82
N GLY A 226 -3.11 -20.56 20.75
CA GLY A 226 -3.29 -21.71 19.89
C GLY A 226 -4.21 -22.79 20.43
N HIS A 227 -4.68 -22.66 21.69
CA HIS A 227 -5.68 -23.59 22.24
C HIS A 227 -6.96 -23.56 21.39
N VAL A 228 -7.47 -24.74 21.02
CA VAL A 228 -8.72 -24.85 20.26
C VAL A 228 -9.91 -24.69 21.23
N ILE A 229 -10.66 -23.63 21.05
CA ILE A 229 -11.86 -23.31 21.83
C ILE A 229 -13.06 -24.09 21.31
N GLN A 230 -13.17 -24.19 19.98
CA GLN A 230 -14.20 -24.95 19.29
C GLN A 230 -13.54 -25.87 18.27
N GLN A 231 -13.64 -27.16 18.49
CA GLN A 231 -13.18 -28.19 17.55
C GLN A 231 -14.12 -28.33 16.35
N PRO A 232 -13.63 -28.79 15.19
CA PRO A 232 -14.48 -29.17 14.08
C PRO A 232 -15.34 -30.41 14.46
N GLN A 233 -16.38 -30.65 13.69
CA GLN A 233 -17.11 -31.92 13.75
C GLN A 233 -16.23 -33.06 13.25
N LEU A 234 -16.53 -34.31 13.63
CA LEU A 234 -15.73 -35.47 13.24
C LEU A 234 -15.77 -35.78 11.73
N ALA A 235 -16.83 -35.34 11.04
CA ALA A 235 -17.01 -35.58 9.62
C ALA A 235 -17.87 -34.52 8.95
N TYR A 236 -17.56 -34.26 7.68
CA TYR A 236 -18.26 -33.34 6.78
C TYR A 236 -18.48 -33.99 5.43
N ARG A 237 -19.44 -33.49 4.69
CA ARG A 237 -19.62 -33.75 3.27
C ARG A 237 -18.93 -32.67 2.44
N ALA A 238 -18.50 -33.02 1.23
CA ALA A 238 -18.04 -32.01 0.27
C ALA A 238 -19.12 -30.93 0.08
N GLY A 239 -18.71 -29.66 0.07
CA GLY A 239 -19.57 -28.49 0.02
C GLY A 239 -20.03 -27.96 1.40
N GLU A 240 -19.72 -28.64 2.50
CA GLU A 240 -20.04 -28.14 3.85
C GLU A 240 -18.93 -27.24 4.38
N VAL A 241 -19.29 -26.43 5.40
CA VAL A 241 -18.38 -25.43 6.00
C VAL A 241 -17.83 -25.95 7.31
N VAL A 242 -16.50 -26.09 7.36
CA VAL A 242 -15.74 -26.43 8.57
C VAL A 242 -15.45 -25.15 9.35
N ARG A 243 -15.68 -25.17 10.67
CA ARG A 243 -15.37 -24.04 11.56
C ARG A 243 -14.55 -24.49 12.75
N VAL A 244 -13.48 -23.75 13.01
CA VAL A 244 -12.59 -23.99 14.16
C VAL A 244 -12.29 -22.64 14.83
N THR A 245 -12.41 -22.57 16.15
CA THR A 245 -12.08 -21.36 16.92
C THR A 245 -10.86 -21.60 17.78
N PHE A 246 -9.90 -20.70 17.72
CA PHE A 246 -8.67 -20.73 18.48
C PHE A 246 -8.56 -19.57 19.47
N GLN A 247 -7.87 -19.78 20.57
CA GLN A 247 -7.37 -18.69 21.40
C GLN A 247 -6.24 -17.99 20.65
N GLY A 248 -6.48 -16.74 20.27
CA GLY A 248 -5.62 -16.00 19.38
C GLY A 248 -4.85 -14.84 19.99
N ALA A 249 -4.08 -14.17 19.17
CA ALA A 249 -3.43 -12.90 19.43
C ALA A 249 -3.76 -11.89 18.32
N ASN A 250 -3.37 -10.62 18.50
CA ASN A 250 -3.66 -9.59 17.51
C ASN A 250 -2.79 -9.78 16.26
N PRO A 251 -3.37 -9.92 15.05
CA PRO A 251 -2.62 -10.16 13.82
C PRO A 251 -1.67 -9.01 13.44
N ARG A 252 -1.88 -7.79 13.97
CA ARG A 252 -0.96 -6.67 13.75
C ARG A 252 0.41 -6.82 14.39
N ASN A 253 0.63 -7.83 15.22
CA ASN A 253 1.97 -8.12 15.77
C ASN A 253 2.94 -8.59 14.69
N ASN A 254 2.44 -9.33 13.70
CA ASN A 254 3.19 -9.77 12.52
C ASN A 254 2.18 -9.95 11.38
N LEU A 255 2.33 -9.19 10.30
CA LEU A 255 1.40 -9.23 9.17
C LEU A 255 1.59 -10.47 8.28
N ARG A 256 2.60 -11.29 8.53
CA ARG A 256 2.89 -12.53 7.79
C ARG A 256 2.83 -12.36 6.26
N LEU A 257 3.41 -11.29 5.74
CA LEU A 257 3.33 -10.91 4.33
C LEU A 257 3.89 -11.97 3.38
N GLU A 258 4.84 -12.79 3.86
CA GLU A 258 5.49 -13.88 3.10
C GLU A 258 5.14 -15.26 3.68
N ASP A 259 4.09 -15.32 4.52
CA ASP A 259 3.67 -16.54 5.25
C ASP A 259 2.15 -16.53 5.42
N THR A 260 1.59 -17.45 6.20
CA THR A 260 0.14 -17.60 6.42
C THR A 260 -0.26 -17.50 7.88
N TYR A 261 -1.49 -17.06 8.15
CA TYR A 261 -2.13 -17.18 9.46
C TYR A 261 -2.85 -18.52 9.64
N ALA A 262 -3.26 -19.15 8.56
CA ALA A 262 -4.08 -20.34 8.60
C ALA A 262 -3.73 -21.34 7.49
N ALA A 263 -3.85 -22.61 7.80
CA ALA A 263 -3.69 -23.68 6.80
C ALA A 263 -4.70 -24.80 7.03
N VAL A 264 -5.11 -25.42 5.93
CA VAL A 264 -5.76 -26.72 5.92
C VAL A 264 -4.72 -27.74 5.48
N GLU A 265 -4.54 -28.79 6.28
CA GLU A 265 -3.64 -29.89 5.98
C GLU A 265 -4.41 -31.18 5.80
N MET A 266 -4.02 -31.98 4.81
CA MET A 266 -4.56 -33.29 4.50
C MET A 266 -3.57 -34.38 4.90
N LEU A 267 -4.04 -35.48 5.46
CA LEU A 267 -3.22 -36.63 5.81
C LEU A 267 -3.01 -37.52 4.58
N VAL A 268 -1.80 -37.47 4.04
CA VAL A 268 -1.43 -38.27 2.85
C VAL A 268 -0.77 -39.59 3.26
N GLY A 269 -1.24 -40.67 2.69
CA GLY A 269 -0.71 -42.03 2.94
C GLY A 269 -0.83 -42.46 4.41
N GLY A 270 -1.69 -41.85 5.20
CA GLY A 270 -1.86 -42.11 6.62
C GLY A 270 -0.66 -41.75 7.51
N LYS A 271 0.29 -40.98 7.01
CA LYS A 271 1.56 -40.68 7.70
C LYS A 271 1.97 -39.21 7.70
N GLU A 272 1.71 -38.50 6.62
CA GLU A 272 2.23 -37.15 6.41
C GLU A 272 1.09 -36.14 6.29
N TRP A 273 1.20 -35.03 7.03
CA TRP A 273 0.31 -33.90 6.89
C TRP A 273 0.86 -32.93 5.86
N VAL A 274 0.12 -32.72 4.77
CA VAL A 274 0.50 -31.84 3.68
C VAL A 274 -0.46 -30.66 3.64
N ARG A 275 0.07 -29.45 3.59
CA ARG A 275 -0.73 -28.24 3.39
C ARG A 275 -1.38 -28.31 2.01
N VAL A 276 -2.69 -28.20 1.97
CA VAL A 276 -3.49 -28.20 0.74
C VAL A 276 -4.13 -26.86 0.45
N GLN A 277 -4.36 -26.04 1.50
CA GLN A 277 -4.84 -24.66 1.38
C GLN A 277 -4.28 -23.79 2.49
N ASP A 278 -4.25 -22.48 2.26
CA ASP A 278 -3.90 -21.47 3.24
C ASP A 278 -4.77 -20.19 3.11
N ASP A 279 -4.50 -19.16 3.89
CA ASP A 279 -5.33 -17.93 3.91
C ASP A 279 -5.18 -17.03 2.68
N SER A 280 -4.38 -17.41 1.70
CA SER A 280 -4.40 -16.83 0.34
C SER A 280 -5.52 -17.42 -0.54
N ASP A 281 -6.09 -18.56 -0.14
CA ASP A 281 -7.19 -19.22 -0.83
C ASP A 281 -8.54 -18.63 -0.40
N TRP A 282 -9.43 -18.35 -1.34
CA TRP A 282 -10.76 -17.79 -1.10
C TRP A 282 -11.63 -18.60 -0.14
N PHE A 283 -11.39 -19.90 -0.06
CA PHE A 283 -12.18 -20.84 0.71
C PHE A 283 -11.74 -20.98 2.17
N LEU A 284 -10.57 -20.42 2.56
CA LEU A 284 -10.11 -20.41 3.93
C LEU A 284 -10.12 -18.99 4.48
N VAL A 285 -11.13 -18.70 5.28
CA VAL A 285 -11.38 -17.36 5.82
C VAL A 285 -10.84 -17.25 7.25
N TYR A 286 -9.96 -16.29 7.47
CA TYR A 286 -9.42 -15.91 8.76
C TYR A 286 -10.20 -14.73 9.34
N THR A 287 -10.77 -14.88 10.53
CA THR A 287 -11.48 -13.82 11.24
C THR A 287 -10.97 -13.66 12.65
N TRP A 288 -10.38 -12.51 12.95
CA TRP A 288 -9.94 -12.18 14.29
C TRP A 288 -10.96 -11.29 15.01
N ARG A 289 -11.15 -11.53 16.32
CA ARG A 289 -11.95 -10.67 17.19
C ARG A 289 -11.30 -10.47 18.55
N ARG A 290 -11.42 -9.26 19.09
CA ARG A 290 -11.03 -8.96 20.47
C ARG A 290 -12.20 -9.31 21.39
N THR A 291 -12.05 -10.32 22.25
CA THR A 291 -13.10 -10.77 23.17
C THR A 291 -13.08 -10.01 24.49
N ASN A 292 -11.92 -9.50 24.91
CA ASN A 292 -11.80 -8.62 26.04
C ASN A 292 -10.73 -7.56 25.80
N PHE A 293 -11.17 -6.31 25.70
CA PHE A 293 -10.28 -5.19 25.38
C PHE A 293 -9.31 -4.89 26.52
N LEU A 294 -9.79 -4.88 27.79
CA LEU A 294 -8.98 -4.53 28.96
C LEU A 294 -7.96 -5.62 29.30
N LEU A 295 -8.32 -6.88 29.14
CA LEU A 295 -7.44 -8.00 29.43
C LEU A 295 -6.60 -8.42 28.22
N GLY A 296 -6.85 -7.90 27.03
CA GLY A 296 -6.10 -8.24 25.83
C GLY A 296 -6.41 -9.63 25.26
N TYR A 297 -7.59 -10.20 25.57
CA TYR A 297 -7.98 -11.51 25.04
C TYR A 297 -8.51 -11.41 23.62
N SER A 298 -8.15 -12.36 22.79
CA SER A 298 -8.58 -12.45 21.38
C SER A 298 -8.89 -13.89 21.01
N GLU A 299 -9.81 -14.05 20.09
CA GLU A 299 -10.11 -15.33 19.44
C GLU A 299 -9.97 -15.20 17.93
N VAL A 300 -9.69 -16.32 17.29
CA VAL A 300 -9.60 -16.43 15.84
C VAL A 300 -10.52 -17.54 15.39
N ASP A 301 -11.43 -17.21 14.49
CA ASP A 301 -12.28 -18.16 13.78
C ASP A 301 -11.66 -18.45 12.41
N LEU A 302 -11.39 -19.71 12.15
CA LEU A 302 -11.01 -20.22 10.83
C LEU A 302 -12.20 -20.94 10.23
N THR A 303 -12.64 -20.48 9.07
CA THR A 303 -13.76 -21.04 8.34
C THR A 303 -13.25 -21.56 7.02
N TRP A 304 -13.34 -22.85 6.81
CA TRP A 304 -13.01 -23.51 5.55
C TRP A 304 -14.29 -23.91 4.83
N GLU A 305 -14.53 -23.29 3.68
CA GLU A 305 -15.63 -23.63 2.78
C GLU A 305 -15.14 -24.73 1.84
N THR A 306 -15.51 -25.97 2.12
CA THR A 306 -15.13 -27.09 1.24
C THR A 306 -15.87 -26.99 -0.08
N THR A 307 -15.16 -27.19 -1.19
CA THR A 307 -15.77 -27.23 -2.52
C THR A 307 -16.43 -28.60 -2.76
N SER A 308 -17.32 -28.68 -3.76
CA SER A 308 -17.97 -29.93 -4.11
C SER A 308 -17.02 -30.99 -4.70
N ASP A 309 -15.83 -30.57 -5.10
CA ASP A 309 -14.76 -31.36 -5.69
C ASP A 309 -13.55 -31.55 -4.75
N VAL A 310 -13.70 -31.21 -3.46
CA VAL A 310 -12.66 -31.45 -2.47
C VAL A 310 -12.33 -32.94 -2.39
N GLU A 311 -11.04 -33.25 -2.35
CA GLU A 311 -10.58 -34.65 -2.28
C GLU A 311 -11.08 -35.30 -0.97
N PRO A 312 -11.78 -36.45 -1.01
CA PRO A 312 -12.16 -37.16 0.20
C PRO A 312 -10.93 -37.58 1.02
N GLY A 313 -10.94 -37.29 2.32
CA GLY A 313 -9.76 -37.59 3.13
C GLY A 313 -9.88 -37.16 4.57
N THR A 314 -8.77 -37.28 5.29
CA THR A 314 -8.63 -36.81 6.67
C THR A 314 -7.89 -35.47 6.68
N TYR A 315 -8.48 -34.50 7.34
CA TYR A 315 -8.01 -33.11 7.37
C TYR A 315 -7.81 -32.61 8.81
N ARG A 316 -7.05 -31.55 8.94
CA ARG A 316 -6.97 -30.71 10.15
C ARG A 316 -6.75 -29.25 9.78
N VAL A 317 -7.08 -28.34 10.70
CA VAL A 317 -6.88 -26.91 10.50
C VAL A 317 -5.77 -26.43 11.44
N LYS A 318 -4.84 -25.65 10.91
CA LYS A 318 -3.76 -25.01 11.67
C LYS A 318 -3.94 -23.49 11.73
N TYR A 319 -3.59 -22.93 12.87
CA TYR A 319 -3.50 -21.49 13.10
C TYR A 319 -2.07 -21.14 13.47
N TYR A 320 -1.55 -20.08 12.87
CA TYR A 320 -0.24 -19.50 13.15
C TYR A 320 -0.43 -18.08 13.68
N GLY A 321 0.04 -17.79 14.87
CA GLY A 321 -0.11 -16.48 15.50
C GLY A 321 1.18 -15.97 16.08
N ASP A 322 1.17 -14.68 16.41
CA ASP A 322 2.29 -13.99 17.06
C ASP A 322 1.74 -13.15 18.21
N ALA A 323 2.13 -13.46 19.43
CA ALA A 323 1.62 -12.83 20.65
C ALA A 323 2.63 -11.85 21.24
N LYS A 324 2.17 -10.66 21.60
CA LYS A 324 3.00 -9.65 22.28
C LYS A 324 2.82 -9.70 23.78
N LYS A 325 3.88 -10.03 24.49
CA LYS A 325 3.91 -9.93 25.97
C LYS A 325 3.85 -8.47 26.43
N MET A 326 3.28 -8.24 27.61
CA MET A 326 3.29 -6.93 28.24
C MET A 326 4.74 -6.46 28.44
N PHE A 327 5.11 -5.30 27.86
CA PHE A 327 6.48 -4.76 27.85
C PHE A 327 7.55 -5.69 27.25
N GLY A 328 7.13 -6.70 26.47
CA GLY A 328 8.00 -7.73 25.94
C GLY A 328 8.07 -7.81 24.42
N THR A 329 8.76 -8.85 23.98
CA THR A 329 8.91 -9.25 22.58
C THR A 329 7.63 -9.87 22.04
N VAL A 330 7.55 -9.97 20.73
CA VAL A 330 6.55 -10.76 20.01
C VAL A 330 7.08 -12.18 19.88
N GLU A 331 6.26 -13.16 20.26
CA GLU A 331 6.60 -14.59 20.20
C GLU A 331 5.59 -15.33 19.33
N ALA A 332 6.11 -16.12 18.39
CA ALA A 332 5.31 -16.97 17.52
C ALA A 332 4.72 -18.16 18.29
N PHE A 333 3.53 -18.59 17.91
CA PHE A 333 2.87 -19.79 18.40
C PHE A 333 2.03 -20.40 17.30
N GLU A 334 1.62 -21.66 17.49
CA GLU A 334 0.70 -22.33 16.59
C GLU A 334 -0.40 -23.09 17.36
N GLY A 335 -1.52 -23.31 16.70
CA GLY A 335 -2.61 -24.17 17.15
C GLY A 335 -2.97 -25.17 16.06
N THR A 336 -3.45 -26.35 16.46
CA THR A 336 -3.87 -27.39 15.52
C THR A 336 -5.17 -27.98 16.03
N SER A 337 -6.16 -28.12 15.16
CA SER A 337 -7.43 -28.77 15.47
C SER A 337 -7.27 -30.30 15.57
N ASP A 338 -8.27 -30.96 16.14
CA ASP A 338 -8.46 -32.39 15.95
C ASP A 338 -8.64 -32.71 14.45
N ALA A 339 -8.31 -33.93 14.08
CA ALA A 339 -8.52 -34.43 12.72
C ALA A 339 -10.00 -34.73 12.48
N PHE A 340 -10.46 -34.46 11.26
CA PHE A 340 -11.82 -34.74 10.80
C PHE A 340 -11.79 -35.32 9.39
N THR A 341 -12.89 -35.96 8.97
CA THR A 341 -12.99 -36.52 7.62
C THR A 341 -13.89 -35.66 6.74
N VAL A 342 -13.52 -35.53 5.45
CA VAL A 342 -14.42 -35.04 4.39
C VAL A 342 -14.70 -36.17 3.44
N ARG A 343 -15.99 -36.36 3.04
CA ARG A 343 -16.48 -37.46 2.22
C ARG A 343 -17.31 -36.98 1.06
#